data_6678206a0974f42d20718a1247bf5f0a
#
_entry.id   6678206a0974f42d20718a1247bf5f0a
#
_cell.length_a   1.000
_cell.length_b   1.000
_cell.length_c   1.000
_cell.angle_alpha   90.00
_cell.angle_beta   90.00
_cell.angle_gamma   90.00
#
_symmetry.space_group_name_H-M   'P 1'
#
loop_
_entity.id
_entity.type
_entity.pdbx_description
1 polymer ?
#
loop_
_entity_poly.entity_id
_entity_poly.type
_entity_poly.pdbx_seq_one_letter_code
_entity_poly.pdbx_strand_id
1 'polypeptide(L)'
;DSESRGLGDVYKRQGIEVIFESGAGDGISATDSKFEKIGAKSKSRHDCISSSDILLSPGKLNDDEIMDMKSNSIFMGLLNPFTNREQFQQFKKRGNTAISMEFIPRITRAQKMDVLSSQSNLAGYVAVIESAKLLNAALPMMMTAAGTLKPANVFVIGVGVAGLQAIATAKRLGAKVEAFDTRPIVEEQVKSLGAKFVKIDLGNTGETSQ
;
A
#
# COMPACT_ATOMS: atom_id res chain seq x y z
N ASP A 1 -11.47 14.44 -4.23
CA ASP A 1 -11.06 15.81 -3.91
C ASP A 1 -11.86 16.48 -2.77
N SER A 2 -13.08 16.06 -2.53
CA SER A 2 -13.87 16.56 -1.39
C SER A 2 -13.51 15.89 -0.05
N GLU A 3 -12.96 14.68 -0.07
CA GLU A 3 -12.58 13.95 1.14
C GLU A 3 -11.24 14.41 1.73
N SER A 4 -10.31 14.89 0.90
CA SER A 4 -9.02 15.40 1.38
C SER A 4 -9.13 16.77 2.07
N ARG A 5 -10.17 17.54 1.76
CA ARG A 5 -10.44 18.82 2.44
C ARG A 5 -10.85 18.67 3.91
N GLY A 6 -11.37 17.49 4.29
CA GLY A 6 -11.88 17.24 5.63
C GLY A 6 -10.82 17.05 6.72
N LEU A 7 -9.70 16.39 6.39
CA LEU A 7 -8.73 15.96 7.42
C LEU A 7 -7.92 17.11 8.02
N GLY A 8 -7.36 18.00 7.19
CA GLY A 8 -6.60 19.17 7.65
C GLY A 8 -7.45 20.11 8.49
N ASP A 9 -8.69 20.39 8.06
CA ASP A 9 -9.64 21.22 8.79
C ASP A 9 -10.09 20.57 10.10
N VAL A 10 -10.26 19.25 10.14
CA VAL A 10 -10.64 18.51 11.36
C VAL A 10 -9.55 18.62 12.42
N TYR A 11 -8.29 18.39 12.07
CA TYR A 11 -7.17 18.48 13.00
C TYR A 11 -6.97 19.91 13.52
N LYS A 12 -7.04 20.89 12.63
CA LYS A 12 -6.93 22.31 13.00
C LYS A 12 -8.02 22.76 13.98
N ARG A 13 -9.28 22.34 13.76
CA ARG A 13 -10.40 22.63 14.67
C ARG A 13 -10.25 21.99 16.04
N GLN A 14 -9.45 20.93 16.14
CA GLN A 14 -9.12 20.24 17.39
C GLN A 14 -7.89 20.82 18.09
N GLY A 15 -7.31 21.90 17.56
CA GLY A 15 -6.12 22.54 18.14
C GLY A 15 -4.81 21.79 17.85
N ILE A 16 -4.81 20.86 16.89
CA ILE A 16 -3.63 20.12 16.48
C ILE A 16 -2.88 20.91 15.42
N GLU A 17 -1.61 21.21 15.66
CA GLU A 17 -0.72 21.76 14.63
C GLU A 17 -0.20 20.62 13.74
N VAL A 18 -0.38 20.76 12.43
CA VAL A 18 0.13 19.81 11.44
C VAL A 18 1.35 20.40 10.76
N ILE A 19 2.47 19.70 10.87
CA ILE A 19 3.69 19.99 10.13
C ILE A 19 3.98 18.83 9.16
N PHE A 20 4.65 19.11 8.05
CA PHE A 20 5.03 18.11 7.08
C PHE A 20 6.42 18.38 6.50
N GLU A 21 7.11 17.34 6.09
CA GLU A 21 8.40 17.44 5.42
C GLU A 21 8.23 18.07 4.02
N SER A 22 9.04 19.09 3.72
CA SER A 22 9.02 19.74 2.40
C SER A 22 9.23 18.70 1.29
N GLY A 23 8.41 18.76 0.25
CA GLY A 23 8.41 17.79 -0.85
C GLY A 23 7.74 16.46 -0.54
N ALA A 24 7.10 16.27 0.63
CA ALA A 24 6.45 15.00 1.00
C ALA A 24 5.39 14.53 0.00
N GLY A 25 4.79 15.44 -0.75
CA GLY A 25 3.75 15.14 -1.73
C GLY A 25 4.22 15.07 -3.19
N ASP A 26 5.50 15.25 -3.47
CA ASP A 26 6.01 15.34 -4.85
C ASP A 26 5.71 14.10 -5.67
N GLY A 27 5.84 12.92 -5.05
CA GLY A 27 5.55 11.64 -5.69
C GLY A 27 4.09 11.42 -6.10
N ILE A 28 3.16 12.22 -5.56
CA ILE A 28 1.73 12.16 -5.86
C ILE A 28 1.20 13.46 -6.46
N SER A 29 2.10 14.31 -6.96
CA SER A 29 1.76 15.63 -7.53
C SER A 29 1.00 16.55 -6.57
N ALA A 30 1.22 16.40 -5.26
CA ALA A 30 0.71 17.25 -4.21
C ALA A 30 1.82 18.18 -3.71
N THR A 31 1.90 19.39 -4.28
CA THR A 31 2.89 20.39 -3.91
C THR A 31 2.71 20.87 -2.46
N ASP A 32 3.78 21.34 -1.82
CA ASP A 32 3.75 21.90 -0.47
C ASP A 32 2.65 22.94 -0.30
N SER A 33 2.43 23.78 -1.32
CA SER A 33 1.38 24.81 -1.30
C SER A 33 -0.04 24.24 -1.16
N LYS A 34 -0.30 22.98 -1.56
CA LYS A 34 -1.60 22.34 -1.34
C LYS A 34 -1.80 22.01 0.14
N PHE A 35 -0.76 21.57 0.83
CA PHE A 35 -0.81 21.29 2.26
C PHE A 35 -0.89 22.59 3.08
N GLU A 36 -0.16 23.62 2.67
CA GLU A 36 -0.19 24.93 3.34
C GLU A 36 -1.57 25.61 3.25
N LYS A 37 -2.28 25.46 2.11
CA LYS A 37 -3.65 25.96 1.94
C LYS A 37 -4.65 25.39 2.93
N ILE A 38 -4.43 24.17 3.40
CA ILE A 38 -5.25 23.54 4.44
C ILE A 38 -4.71 23.78 5.86
N GLY A 39 -3.67 24.61 5.99
CA GLY A 39 -3.14 25.07 7.26
C GLY A 39 -2.02 24.25 7.86
N ALA A 40 -1.44 23.30 7.12
CA ALA A 40 -0.22 22.62 7.52
C ALA A 40 1.01 23.51 7.25
N LYS A 41 2.12 23.24 7.94
CA LYS A 41 3.36 24.01 7.79
C LYS A 41 4.47 23.13 7.25
N SER A 42 5.14 23.57 6.18
CA SER A 42 6.32 22.90 5.64
C SER A 42 7.51 23.10 6.57
N LYS A 43 8.27 22.04 6.82
CA LYS A 43 9.50 22.04 7.63
C LYS A 43 10.54 21.11 7.03
N SER A 44 11.77 21.18 7.54
CA SER A 44 12.80 20.19 7.24
C SER A 44 12.43 18.82 7.84
N ARG A 45 12.97 17.74 7.28
CA ARG A 45 12.80 16.39 7.82
C ARG A 45 13.24 16.31 9.29
N HIS A 46 14.40 16.88 9.61
CA HIS A 46 14.91 16.93 10.98
C HIS A 46 13.94 17.66 11.93
N ASP A 47 13.41 18.81 11.54
CA ASP A 47 12.45 19.56 12.38
C ASP A 47 11.14 18.78 12.57
N CYS A 48 10.66 18.09 11.53
CA CYS A 48 9.50 17.23 11.68
C CYS A 48 9.73 16.12 12.69
N ILE A 49 10.89 15.47 12.67
CA ILE A 49 11.25 14.39 13.58
C ILE A 49 11.44 14.88 15.01
N SER A 50 12.18 15.96 15.20
CA SER A 50 12.61 16.44 16.52
C SER A 50 11.52 17.21 17.28
N SER A 51 10.54 17.79 16.60
CA SER A 51 9.52 18.64 17.23
C SER A 51 8.15 18.00 17.37
N SER A 52 7.87 16.89 16.68
CA SER A 52 6.52 16.27 16.67
C SER A 52 6.20 15.50 17.94
N ASP A 53 4.99 15.68 18.47
CA ASP A 53 4.42 14.83 19.52
C ASP A 53 3.94 13.48 18.93
N ILE A 54 3.43 13.51 17.69
CA ILE A 54 3.03 12.36 16.91
C ILE A 54 3.68 12.47 15.53
N LEU A 55 4.54 11.51 15.21
CA LEU A 55 5.23 11.44 13.93
C LEU A 55 4.64 10.31 13.09
N LEU A 56 4.17 10.63 11.89
CA LEU A 56 3.66 9.69 10.91
C LEU A 56 4.66 9.53 9.77
N SER A 57 5.03 8.31 9.41
CA SER A 57 5.88 8.04 8.25
C SER A 57 5.46 6.75 7.55
N PRO A 58 5.42 6.72 6.21
CA PRO A 58 5.17 5.49 5.47
C PRO A 58 6.31 4.46 5.60
N GLY A 59 7.51 4.91 5.96
CA GLY A 59 8.69 4.07 6.16
C GLY A 59 9.25 4.16 7.57
N LYS A 60 10.19 3.28 7.86
CA LYS A 60 10.93 3.30 9.12
C LYS A 60 11.90 4.48 9.17
N LEU A 61 12.20 4.93 10.37
CA LEU A 61 13.29 5.86 10.64
C LEU A 61 14.62 5.08 10.69
N ASN A 62 15.73 5.75 10.43
CA ASN A 62 17.05 5.22 10.76
C ASN A 62 17.37 5.43 12.26
N ASP A 63 18.47 4.88 12.74
CA ASP A 63 18.80 4.88 14.15
C ASP A 63 19.10 6.30 14.69
N ASP A 64 19.74 7.15 13.89
CA ASP A 64 20.03 8.55 14.26
C ASP A 64 18.72 9.35 14.35
N GLU A 65 17.82 9.15 13.40
CA GLU A 65 16.52 9.81 13.41
C GLU A 65 15.66 9.41 14.63
N ILE A 66 15.74 8.15 15.08
CA ILE A 66 15.07 7.74 16.32
C ILE A 66 15.70 8.45 17.52
N MET A 67 17.01 8.65 17.51
CA MET A 67 17.68 9.41 18.57
C MET A 67 17.33 10.88 18.59
N ASP A 68 17.00 11.46 17.43
CA ASP A 68 16.58 12.86 17.29
C ASP A 68 15.11 13.10 17.65
N MET A 69 14.29 12.05 17.71
CA MET A 69 12.88 12.20 18.07
C MET A 69 12.70 12.88 19.43
N LYS A 70 11.64 13.66 19.55
CA LYS A 70 11.18 14.18 20.83
C LYS A 70 10.92 13.04 21.81
N SER A 71 11.44 13.12 23.03
CA SER A 71 11.19 12.12 24.08
C SER A 71 9.70 12.00 24.40
N ASN A 72 9.22 10.80 24.70
CA ASN A 72 7.82 10.50 24.99
C ASN A 72 6.84 10.81 23.84
N SER A 73 7.32 10.94 22.61
CA SER A 73 6.48 11.08 21.43
C SER A 73 6.00 9.71 20.89
N ILE A 74 5.05 9.78 19.98
CA ILE A 74 4.49 8.59 19.30
C ILE A 74 5.01 8.55 17.87
N PHE A 75 5.54 7.40 17.45
CA PHE A 75 5.83 7.11 16.05
C PHE A 75 4.82 6.11 15.50
N MET A 76 4.28 6.37 14.32
CA MET A 76 3.35 5.47 13.64
C MET A 76 3.77 5.30 12.18
N GLY A 77 4.00 4.05 11.76
CA GLY A 77 4.45 3.76 10.40
C GLY A 77 4.56 2.27 10.09
N LEU A 78 5.10 1.94 8.93
CA LEU A 78 5.45 0.58 8.54
C LEU A 78 6.83 0.23 9.10
N LEU A 79 6.85 -0.53 10.18
CA LEU A 79 8.05 -0.78 10.99
C LEU A 79 8.71 -2.13 10.73
N ASN A 80 8.04 -3.02 10.01
CA ASN A 80 8.46 -4.40 9.79
C ASN A 80 8.87 -5.11 11.10
N PRO A 81 7.94 -5.28 12.05
CA PRO A 81 8.23 -5.64 13.44
C PRO A 81 8.89 -7.01 13.61
N PHE A 82 8.73 -7.91 12.64
CA PHE A 82 9.32 -9.26 12.71
C PHE A 82 10.83 -9.27 12.46
N THR A 83 11.34 -8.31 11.69
CA THR A 83 12.77 -8.24 11.31
C THR A 83 13.53 -7.10 11.97
N ASN A 84 12.85 -6.09 12.52
CA ASN A 84 13.45 -4.87 13.08
C ASN A 84 13.36 -4.79 14.61
N ARG A 85 13.52 -5.90 15.32
CA ARG A 85 13.39 -5.95 16.80
C ARG A 85 14.31 -4.99 17.54
N GLU A 86 15.52 -4.76 17.04
CA GLU A 86 16.50 -3.87 17.67
C GLU A 86 16.02 -2.42 17.70
N GLN A 87 15.39 -1.98 16.63
CA GLN A 87 14.83 -0.64 16.52
C GLN A 87 13.76 -0.35 17.58
N PHE A 88 12.93 -1.35 17.90
CA PHE A 88 11.95 -1.22 18.99
C PHE A 88 12.60 -1.03 20.37
N GLN A 89 13.78 -1.58 20.58
CA GLN A 89 14.52 -1.34 21.83
C GLN A 89 15.00 0.11 21.94
N GLN A 90 15.32 0.76 20.82
CA GLN A 90 15.69 2.18 20.81
C GLN A 90 14.49 3.07 21.15
N PHE A 91 13.32 2.85 20.55
CA PHE A 91 12.09 3.55 20.95
C PHE A 91 11.82 3.41 22.44
N LYS A 92 11.92 2.18 22.97
CA LYS A 92 11.71 1.91 24.40
C LYS A 92 12.70 2.66 25.29
N LYS A 93 13.98 2.68 24.96
CA LYS A 93 15.03 3.39 25.73
C LYS A 93 14.75 4.89 25.83
N ARG A 94 14.14 5.48 24.83
CA ARG A 94 13.78 6.92 24.79
C ARG A 94 12.40 7.23 25.37
N GLY A 95 11.66 6.23 25.81
CA GLY A 95 10.27 6.40 26.26
C GLY A 95 9.29 6.68 25.15
N ASN A 96 9.68 6.51 23.87
CA ASN A 96 8.80 6.70 22.74
C ASN A 96 7.86 5.51 22.56
N THR A 97 6.65 5.76 22.08
CA THR A 97 5.69 4.73 21.68
C THR A 97 5.79 4.49 20.18
N ALA A 98 6.04 3.27 19.76
CA ALA A 98 6.04 2.88 18.35
C ALA A 98 4.77 2.07 18.01
N ILE A 99 4.02 2.52 17.02
CA ILE A 99 2.80 1.84 16.53
C ILE A 99 3.09 1.34 15.10
N SER A 100 3.15 0.01 14.97
CA SER A 100 3.36 -0.65 13.69
C SER A 100 2.03 -0.82 12.97
N MET A 101 1.90 -0.19 11.80
CA MET A 101 0.66 -0.22 11.00
C MET A 101 0.37 -1.61 10.43
N GLU A 102 1.37 -2.51 10.37
CA GLU A 102 1.20 -3.90 9.96
C GLU A 102 0.30 -4.70 10.91
N PHE A 103 0.17 -4.26 12.16
CA PHE A 103 -0.68 -4.90 13.16
C PHE A 103 -2.11 -4.36 13.24
N ILE A 104 -2.48 -3.44 12.37
CA ILE A 104 -3.88 -3.01 12.28
C ILE A 104 -4.74 -4.22 11.91
N PRO A 105 -5.75 -4.57 12.72
CA PRO A 105 -6.56 -5.75 12.48
C PRO A 105 -7.39 -5.61 11.20
N ARG A 106 -7.46 -6.68 10.40
CA ARG A 106 -8.22 -6.71 9.15
C ARG A 106 -9.70 -6.99 9.40
N ILE A 107 -10.36 -6.05 10.07
CA ILE A 107 -11.79 -6.08 10.38
C ILE A 107 -12.49 -4.88 9.74
N THR A 108 -13.79 -4.96 9.52
CA THR A 108 -14.59 -3.92 8.84
C THR A 108 -14.39 -2.52 9.45
N ARG A 109 -14.32 -2.41 10.78
CA ARG A 109 -14.11 -1.12 11.46
C ARG A 109 -12.75 -0.49 11.20
N ALA A 110 -11.73 -1.30 10.90
CA ALA A 110 -10.35 -0.87 10.70
C ALA A 110 -9.96 -0.73 9.22
N GLN A 111 -10.84 -1.06 8.27
CA GLN A 111 -10.53 -1.02 6.83
C GLN A 111 -9.99 0.33 6.36
N LYS A 112 -10.47 1.44 6.92
CA LYS A 112 -9.97 2.79 6.57
C LYS A 112 -8.55 3.06 7.05
N MET A 113 -8.04 2.26 7.97
CA MET A 113 -6.68 2.34 8.53
C MET A 113 -5.75 1.26 7.96
N ASP A 114 -6.26 0.34 7.13
CA ASP A 114 -5.50 -0.78 6.57
C ASP A 114 -4.62 -0.30 5.41
N VAL A 115 -3.45 0.20 5.77
CA VAL A 115 -2.45 0.70 4.82
C VAL A 115 -1.86 -0.44 3.97
N LEU A 116 -1.80 -1.68 4.49
CA LEU A 116 -1.26 -2.81 3.74
C LEU A 116 -2.18 -3.16 2.57
N SER A 117 -3.50 -3.21 2.78
CA SER A 117 -4.45 -3.51 1.71
C SER A 117 -4.47 -2.41 0.65
N SER A 118 -4.41 -1.14 1.04
CA SER A 118 -4.38 -0.03 0.07
C SER A 118 -3.12 -0.06 -0.79
N GLN A 119 -1.95 -0.32 -0.20
CA GLN A 119 -0.70 -0.44 -0.94
C GLN A 119 -0.64 -1.72 -1.79
N SER A 120 -1.15 -2.85 -1.29
CA SER A 120 -1.24 -4.10 -2.05
C SER A 120 -2.11 -3.95 -3.30
N ASN A 121 -3.19 -3.17 -3.22
CA ASN A 121 -4.03 -2.87 -4.38
C ASN A 121 -3.21 -2.15 -5.47
N LEU A 122 -2.50 -1.08 -5.11
CA LEU A 122 -1.61 -0.37 -6.05
C LEU A 122 -0.51 -1.27 -6.58
N ALA A 123 0.09 -2.11 -5.73
CA ALA A 123 1.12 -3.07 -6.15
C ALA A 123 0.60 -4.04 -7.20
N GLY A 124 -0.62 -4.56 -7.06
CA GLY A 124 -1.25 -5.43 -8.06
C GLY A 124 -1.47 -4.73 -9.40
N TYR A 125 -1.84 -3.45 -9.39
CA TYR A 125 -1.94 -2.64 -10.60
C TYR A 125 -0.57 -2.45 -11.27
N VAL A 126 0.42 -1.97 -10.51
CA VAL A 126 1.77 -1.70 -11.02
C VAL A 126 2.43 -2.97 -11.56
N ALA A 127 2.27 -4.11 -10.89
CA ALA A 127 2.82 -5.39 -11.35
C ALA A 127 2.37 -5.76 -12.77
N VAL A 128 1.09 -5.52 -13.09
CA VAL A 128 0.57 -5.79 -14.44
C VAL A 128 1.14 -4.79 -15.46
N ILE A 129 1.21 -3.51 -15.11
CA ILE A 129 1.74 -2.48 -16.02
C ILE A 129 3.22 -2.73 -16.34
N GLU A 130 4.05 -3.03 -15.31
CA GLU A 130 5.46 -3.36 -15.53
C GLU A 130 5.63 -4.67 -16.31
N SER A 131 4.80 -5.68 -16.05
CA SER A 131 4.80 -6.93 -16.82
C SER A 131 4.45 -6.67 -18.29
N ALA A 132 3.45 -5.82 -18.55
CA ALA A 132 3.06 -5.43 -19.92
C ALA A 132 4.19 -4.69 -20.66
N LYS A 133 4.92 -3.83 -19.96
CA LYS A 133 6.07 -3.11 -20.50
C LYS A 133 7.22 -4.04 -20.91
N LEU A 134 7.44 -5.11 -20.15
CA LEU A 134 8.50 -6.08 -20.38
C LEU A 134 8.10 -7.16 -21.39
N LEU A 135 6.81 -7.33 -21.66
CA LEU A 135 6.30 -8.36 -22.56
C LEU A 135 6.48 -7.95 -24.02
N ASN A 136 7.10 -8.81 -24.83
CA ASN A 136 7.23 -8.60 -26.28
C ASN A 136 5.94 -9.02 -27.04
N ALA A 137 4.76 -8.69 -26.51
CA ALA A 137 3.46 -8.98 -27.09
C ALA A 137 2.43 -7.96 -26.62
N ALA A 138 1.33 -7.79 -27.37
CA ALA A 138 0.18 -7.01 -26.93
C ALA A 138 -0.66 -7.76 -25.89
N LEU A 139 -1.15 -7.08 -24.86
CA LEU A 139 -2.09 -7.69 -23.93
C LEU A 139 -3.46 -7.98 -24.57
N PRO A 140 -4.08 -7.02 -25.31
CA PRO A 140 -5.36 -7.28 -25.96
C PRO A 140 -5.22 -8.04 -27.27
N MET A 141 -6.31 -8.67 -27.69
CA MET A 141 -6.47 -9.07 -29.08
C MET A 141 -6.55 -7.81 -29.96
N MET A 142 -5.80 -7.78 -31.05
CA MET A 142 -5.82 -6.67 -32.00
C MET A 142 -5.98 -7.19 -33.42
N MET A 143 -6.85 -6.57 -34.20
CA MET A 143 -7.03 -6.86 -35.63
C MET A 143 -6.30 -5.81 -36.44
N THR A 144 -5.46 -6.26 -37.36
CA THR A 144 -4.74 -5.39 -38.33
C THR A 144 -5.02 -5.86 -39.74
N ALA A 145 -4.70 -5.03 -40.74
CA ALA A 145 -4.79 -5.42 -42.14
C ALA A 145 -3.91 -6.63 -42.48
N ALA A 146 -2.82 -6.84 -41.74
CA ALA A 146 -1.91 -7.97 -41.90
C ALA A 146 -2.33 -9.25 -41.13
N GLY A 147 -3.41 -9.18 -40.32
CA GLY A 147 -3.91 -10.30 -39.54
C GLY A 147 -4.24 -9.96 -38.09
N THR A 148 -4.54 -10.99 -37.31
CA THR A 148 -4.99 -10.87 -35.92
C THR A 148 -3.84 -11.18 -34.96
N LEU A 149 -3.54 -10.25 -34.04
CA LEU A 149 -2.68 -10.49 -32.89
C LEU A 149 -3.51 -11.18 -31.78
N LYS A 150 -3.02 -12.30 -31.29
CA LYS A 150 -3.67 -13.01 -30.18
C LYS A 150 -3.44 -12.26 -28.86
N PRO A 151 -4.41 -12.28 -27.93
CA PRO A 151 -4.21 -11.67 -26.62
C PRO A 151 -3.16 -12.44 -25.82
N ALA A 152 -2.42 -11.73 -24.98
CA ALA A 152 -1.49 -12.37 -24.05
C ALA A 152 -2.23 -13.20 -22.99
N ASN A 153 -1.58 -14.26 -22.51
CA ASN A 153 -2.04 -15.03 -21.37
C ASN A 153 -1.32 -14.54 -20.12
N VAL A 154 -2.09 -14.22 -19.09
CA VAL A 154 -1.59 -13.80 -17.78
C VAL A 154 -2.00 -14.83 -16.74
N PHE A 155 -1.02 -15.32 -16.00
CA PHE A 155 -1.26 -16.24 -14.89
C PHE A 155 -0.93 -15.55 -13.57
N VAL A 156 -1.91 -15.50 -12.65
CA VAL A 156 -1.77 -14.84 -11.36
C VAL A 156 -1.70 -15.90 -10.26
N ILE A 157 -0.61 -15.91 -9.51
CA ILE A 157 -0.43 -16.80 -8.35
C ILE A 157 -0.66 -15.99 -7.07
N GLY A 158 -1.65 -16.42 -6.30
CA GLY A 158 -2.10 -15.72 -5.08
C GLY A 158 -3.23 -14.72 -5.37
N VAL A 159 -4.41 -14.99 -4.82
CA VAL A 159 -5.65 -14.21 -5.02
C VAL A 159 -6.00 -13.45 -3.74
N GLY A 160 -5.02 -12.73 -3.21
CA GLY A 160 -5.23 -11.70 -2.18
C GLY A 160 -5.58 -10.34 -2.82
N VAL A 161 -5.50 -9.26 -2.06
CA VAL A 161 -5.82 -7.90 -2.54
C VAL A 161 -5.02 -7.54 -3.80
N ALA A 162 -3.70 -7.79 -3.79
CA ALA A 162 -2.85 -7.53 -4.96
C ALA A 162 -3.23 -8.41 -6.15
N GLY A 163 -3.45 -9.72 -5.92
CA GLY A 163 -3.81 -10.66 -6.99
C GLY A 163 -5.15 -10.34 -7.63
N LEU A 164 -6.17 -10.02 -6.85
CA LEU A 164 -7.49 -9.59 -7.36
C LEU A 164 -7.36 -8.31 -8.21
N GLN A 165 -6.58 -7.35 -7.76
CA GLN A 165 -6.33 -6.13 -8.53
C GLN A 165 -5.53 -6.43 -9.81
N ALA A 166 -4.54 -7.30 -9.75
CA ALA A 166 -3.77 -7.72 -10.93
C ALA A 166 -4.70 -8.40 -11.96
N ILE A 167 -5.56 -9.32 -11.53
CA ILE A 167 -6.57 -9.95 -12.38
C ILE A 167 -7.46 -8.90 -13.06
N ALA A 168 -8.01 -7.98 -12.26
CA ALA A 168 -8.89 -6.93 -12.77
C ALA A 168 -8.16 -6.01 -13.77
N THR A 169 -6.91 -5.65 -13.50
CA THR A 169 -6.11 -4.80 -14.38
C THR A 169 -5.78 -5.51 -15.70
N ALA A 170 -5.28 -6.75 -15.62
CA ALA A 170 -4.94 -7.53 -16.82
C ALA A 170 -6.17 -7.81 -17.71
N LYS A 171 -7.33 -8.07 -17.09
CA LYS A 171 -8.61 -8.21 -17.80
C LYS A 171 -9.01 -6.92 -18.51
N ARG A 172 -8.92 -5.77 -17.86
CA ARG A 172 -9.22 -4.46 -18.47
C ARG A 172 -8.29 -4.16 -19.64
N LEU A 173 -7.05 -4.58 -19.57
CA LEU A 173 -6.09 -4.46 -20.67
C LEU A 173 -6.30 -5.50 -21.78
N GLY A 174 -7.27 -6.38 -21.67
CA GLY A 174 -7.69 -7.30 -22.71
C GLY A 174 -6.96 -8.65 -22.74
N ALA A 175 -6.18 -8.95 -21.69
CA ALA A 175 -5.50 -10.25 -21.58
C ALA A 175 -6.48 -11.42 -21.28
N LYS A 176 -6.07 -12.62 -21.63
CA LYS A 176 -6.66 -13.86 -21.10
C LYS A 176 -6.03 -14.11 -19.73
N VAL A 177 -6.86 -14.17 -18.69
CA VAL A 177 -6.35 -14.29 -17.31
C VAL A 177 -6.79 -15.60 -16.68
N GLU A 178 -5.82 -16.33 -16.15
CA GLU A 178 -6.00 -17.48 -15.28
C GLU A 178 -5.37 -17.15 -13.91
N ALA A 179 -5.93 -17.70 -12.83
CA ALA A 179 -5.42 -17.47 -11.49
C ALA A 179 -5.45 -18.73 -10.64
N PHE A 180 -4.51 -18.83 -9.71
CA PHE A 180 -4.40 -19.90 -8.74
C PHE A 180 -4.23 -19.34 -7.33
N ASP A 181 -4.88 -19.99 -6.38
CA ASP A 181 -4.69 -19.77 -4.94
C ASP A 181 -4.90 -21.10 -4.20
N THR A 182 -4.24 -21.27 -3.08
CA THR A 182 -4.40 -22.45 -2.23
C THR A 182 -5.76 -22.49 -1.53
N ARG A 183 -6.43 -21.34 -1.39
CA ARG A 183 -7.73 -21.20 -0.74
C ARG A 183 -8.88 -21.34 -1.75
N PRO A 184 -9.70 -22.39 -1.70
CA PRO A 184 -10.81 -22.59 -2.65
C PRO A 184 -11.86 -21.48 -2.62
N ILE A 185 -12.03 -20.83 -1.47
CA ILE A 185 -13.05 -19.79 -1.27
C ILE A 185 -12.91 -18.58 -2.20
N VAL A 186 -11.69 -18.33 -2.73
CA VAL A 186 -11.46 -17.21 -3.65
C VAL A 186 -11.83 -17.51 -5.11
N GLU A 187 -12.20 -18.73 -5.44
CA GLU A 187 -12.59 -19.15 -6.81
C GLU A 187 -13.72 -18.27 -7.37
N GLU A 188 -14.73 -17.99 -6.54
CA GLU A 188 -15.86 -17.18 -6.96
C GLU A 188 -15.46 -15.74 -7.27
N GLN A 189 -14.53 -15.18 -6.48
CA GLN A 189 -13.99 -13.82 -6.71
C GLN A 189 -13.23 -13.76 -8.04
N VAL A 190 -12.42 -14.76 -8.36
CA VAL A 190 -11.70 -14.85 -9.65
C VAL A 190 -12.69 -14.91 -10.82
N LYS A 191 -13.71 -15.74 -10.70
CA LYS A 191 -14.75 -15.89 -11.74
C LYS A 191 -15.55 -14.59 -11.92
N SER A 192 -15.85 -13.89 -10.86
CA SER A 192 -16.58 -12.60 -10.92
C SER A 192 -15.81 -11.52 -11.67
N LEU A 193 -14.47 -11.59 -11.68
CA LEU A 193 -13.61 -10.72 -12.47
C LEU A 193 -13.44 -11.20 -13.94
N GLY A 194 -14.12 -12.28 -14.33
CA GLY A 194 -14.06 -12.83 -15.68
C GLY A 194 -12.75 -13.57 -15.99
N ALA A 195 -12.04 -14.04 -14.97
CA ALA A 195 -10.85 -14.87 -15.10
C ALA A 195 -11.17 -16.35 -14.82
N LYS A 196 -10.29 -17.24 -15.25
CA LYS A 196 -10.41 -18.68 -15.00
C LYS A 196 -9.62 -19.04 -13.76
N PHE A 197 -10.26 -19.71 -12.81
CA PHE A 197 -9.57 -20.28 -11.66
C PHE A 197 -8.98 -21.64 -12.01
N VAL A 198 -7.70 -21.83 -11.74
CA VAL A 198 -6.98 -23.10 -11.97
C VAL A 198 -6.94 -23.86 -10.65
N LYS A 199 -7.48 -25.08 -10.67
CA LYS A 199 -7.43 -25.98 -9.51
C LYS A 199 -6.20 -26.87 -9.64
N ILE A 200 -5.34 -26.82 -8.64
CA ILE A 200 -4.17 -27.69 -8.52
C ILE A 200 -4.33 -28.44 -7.19
N ASP A 201 -4.32 -29.75 -7.26
CA ASP A 201 -4.28 -30.57 -6.06
C ASP A 201 -2.84 -30.59 -5.53
N LEU A 202 -2.62 -29.87 -4.46
CA LEU A 202 -1.33 -29.79 -3.77
C LEU A 202 -1.21 -30.84 -2.64
N GLY A 203 -2.18 -31.78 -2.51
CA GLY A 203 -2.26 -32.68 -1.38
C GLY A 203 -2.60 -31.92 -0.07
N ASN A 204 -2.35 -32.53 1.08
CA ASN A 204 -2.55 -31.91 2.40
C ASN A 204 -1.50 -30.82 2.65
N THR A 205 -1.69 -29.65 2.08
CA THR A 205 -1.01 -28.44 2.54
C THR A 205 -1.68 -28.04 3.84
N GLY A 206 -0.98 -28.16 4.98
CA GLY A 206 -1.50 -27.72 6.26
C GLY A 206 -1.97 -26.26 6.16
N GLU A 207 -3.27 -26.05 6.06
CA GLU A 207 -3.85 -24.71 6.03
C GLU A 207 -3.64 -24.05 7.38
N THR A 208 -2.76 -23.08 7.44
CA THR A 208 -2.81 -22.10 8.50
C THR A 208 -4.00 -21.17 8.20
N SER A 209 -5.06 -21.35 8.98
CA SER A 209 -6.17 -20.39 9.05
C SER A 209 -5.60 -19.03 9.50
N GLN A 210 -5.48 -18.09 8.60
CA GLN A 210 -5.31 -16.66 8.87
C GLN A 210 -6.52 -15.89 8.35
#